data_c72bcbc889ce4ab07b3cc1e2600e621b
#
_entry.id   c72bcbc889ce4ab07b3cc1e2600e621b
#
_cell.length_a   1.000
_cell.length_b   1.000
_cell.length_c   1.000
_cell.angle_alpha   90.00
_cell.angle_beta   90.00
_cell.angle_gamma   90.00
#
_symmetry.space_group_name_H-M   'P 1'
#
loop_
_entity.id
_entity.type
_entity.pdbx_description
1 polymer ?
#
loop_
_entity_poly.entity_id
_entity_poly.type
_entity_poly.pdbx_seq_one_letter_code
_entity_poly.pdbx_strand_id
1 'polypeptide(L)'
;MKFRDDRPFASVDTLLEIANGLEPDHAGRIHIGRINAQFMSAGGEVAEYSAAVKAAIDRGYMTMHPSGGYLSFTQAGADLFA
;
A
#
# COMPACT_ATOMS: atom_id res chain seq x y z
N MET A 1 -4.89 -6.82 -12.08
CA MET A 1 -6.18 -6.67 -11.42
C MET A 1 -6.75 -5.30 -11.68
N LYS A 2 -7.98 -5.21 -11.73
CA LYS A 2 -8.57 -3.94 -11.93
C LYS A 2 -9.67 -3.72 -10.95
N PHE A 3 -9.99 -2.47 -10.71
CA PHE A 3 -10.97 -2.11 -9.72
C PHE A 3 -12.36 -2.29 -10.29
N ARG A 4 -13.29 -2.49 -9.41
CA ARG A 4 -14.64 -2.69 -9.79
C ARG A 4 -15.21 -1.41 -10.28
N ASP A 5 -15.91 -1.48 -11.36
CA ASP A 5 -16.48 -0.29 -11.92
C ASP A 5 -17.68 0.20 -11.15
N ASP A 6 -18.30 -0.71 -10.42
CA ASP A 6 -19.56 -0.41 -9.79
C ASP A 6 -19.41 0.05 -8.36
N ARG A 7 -18.20 0.38 -7.93
CA ARG A 7 -18.02 0.82 -6.56
C ARG A 7 -16.91 1.83 -6.46
N PRO A 8 -16.87 2.51 -5.33
CA PRO A 8 -15.86 3.53 -5.11
C PRO A 8 -14.47 2.95 -5.18
N PHE A 9 -13.53 3.83 -5.32
CA PHE A 9 -12.12 3.53 -5.32
C PHE A 9 -11.79 2.64 -4.11
N ALA A 10 -11.19 1.49 -4.38
CA ALA A 10 -10.86 0.52 -3.33
C ALA A 10 -9.47 0.84 -2.79
N SER A 11 -9.39 1.75 -1.84
CA SER A 11 -8.12 2.33 -1.42
C SER A 11 -7.13 1.31 -0.89
N VAL A 12 -7.55 0.37 -0.06
CA VAL A 12 -6.59 -0.59 0.49
C VAL A 12 -6.05 -1.51 -0.59
N ASP A 13 -6.91 -1.93 -1.53
CA ASP A 13 -6.46 -2.78 -2.62
C ASP A 13 -5.50 -2.03 -3.52
N THR A 14 -5.79 -0.77 -3.81
CA THR A 14 -4.90 0.06 -4.62
C THR A 14 -3.56 0.24 -3.93
N LEU A 15 -3.57 0.50 -2.65
CA LEU A 15 -2.33 0.66 -1.90
C LEU A 15 -1.47 -0.59 -1.98
N LEU A 16 -2.07 -1.75 -1.77
CA LEU A 16 -1.33 -3.01 -1.78
C LEU A 16 -0.78 -3.31 -3.16
N GLU A 17 -1.54 -3.05 -4.22
CA GLU A 17 -1.06 -3.28 -5.57
C GLU A 17 0.07 -2.34 -5.95
N ILE A 18 -0.04 -1.09 -5.55
CA ILE A 18 1.03 -0.12 -5.80
C ILE A 18 2.30 -0.56 -5.09
N ALA A 19 2.19 -0.91 -3.82
CA ALA A 19 3.34 -1.33 -3.04
C ALA A 19 3.99 -2.58 -3.65
N ASN A 20 3.18 -3.52 -4.11
CA ASN A 20 3.70 -4.73 -4.72
C ASN A 20 4.45 -4.44 -6.02
N GLY A 21 4.07 -3.40 -6.71
CA GLY A 21 4.71 -3.04 -7.98
C GLY A 21 5.97 -2.21 -7.82
N LEU A 22 6.27 -1.74 -6.63
CA LEU A 22 7.45 -0.93 -6.39
C LEU A 22 8.61 -1.79 -5.93
N GLU A 23 9.82 -1.39 -6.37
CA GLU A 23 11.03 -2.10 -5.98
C GLU A 23 11.37 -1.78 -4.54
N PRO A 24 11.44 -2.77 -3.64
CA PRO A 24 11.85 -2.48 -2.26
C PRO A 24 13.36 -2.29 -2.19
N ASP A 25 13.83 -1.70 -1.11
CA ASP A 25 15.28 -1.58 -0.91
C ASP A 25 15.82 -2.93 -0.44
N HIS A 26 17.13 -2.99 -0.17
CA HIS A 26 17.78 -4.26 0.20
C HIS A 26 17.28 -4.83 1.53
N ALA A 27 16.58 -4.03 2.32
CA ALA A 27 15.99 -4.50 3.57
C ALA A 27 14.51 -4.83 3.41
N GLY A 28 13.99 -4.80 2.19
CA GLY A 28 12.59 -5.10 1.93
C GLY A 28 11.64 -3.95 2.24
N ARG A 29 12.17 -2.73 2.37
CA ARG A 29 11.36 -1.58 2.74
C ARG A 29 11.01 -0.76 1.52
N ILE A 30 9.80 -0.23 1.49
CA ILE A 30 9.31 0.59 0.40
C ILE A 30 9.12 2.00 0.91
N HIS A 31 9.75 2.97 0.25
CA HIS A 31 9.68 4.36 0.68
C HIS A 31 8.25 4.87 0.57
N ILE A 32 7.75 5.42 1.66
CA ILE A 32 6.35 5.81 1.73
C ILE A 32 5.99 6.90 0.74
N GLY A 33 6.95 7.78 0.43
CA GLY A 33 6.72 8.85 -0.55
C GLY A 33 6.45 8.31 -1.94
N ARG A 34 7.09 7.21 -2.31
CA ARG A 34 6.86 6.58 -3.61
C ARG A 34 5.47 5.98 -3.70
N ILE A 35 5.04 5.33 -2.61
CA ILE A 35 3.70 4.77 -2.56
C ILE A 35 2.67 5.88 -2.65
N ASN A 36 2.87 6.94 -1.87
CA ASN A 36 1.95 8.06 -1.82
C ASN A 36 1.80 8.72 -3.19
N ALA A 37 2.93 8.95 -3.87
CA ALA A 37 2.89 9.60 -5.19
C ALA A 37 2.06 8.79 -6.18
N GLN A 38 2.25 7.48 -6.19
CA GLN A 38 1.49 6.64 -7.10
C GLN A 38 0.03 6.50 -6.70
N PHE A 39 -0.23 6.51 -5.40
CA PHE A 39 -1.59 6.46 -4.90
C PHE A 39 -2.38 7.68 -5.36
N MET A 40 -1.77 8.86 -5.25
CA MET A 40 -2.40 10.10 -5.71
C MET A 40 -2.59 10.08 -7.23
N SER A 41 -1.60 9.59 -7.96
CA SER A 41 -1.71 9.48 -9.41
C SER A 41 -2.82 8.53 -9.85
N ALA A 42 -3.13 7.55 -9.04
CA ALA A 42 -4.19 6.59 -9.34
C ALA A 42 -5.58 7.12 -8.99
N GLY A 43 -5.66 8.34 -8.49
CA GLY A 43 -6.95 8.96 -8.18
C GLY A 43 -7.30 8.98 -6.70
N GLY A 44 -6.37 8.56 -5.84
CA GLY A 44 -6.62 8.58 -4.41
C GLY A 44 -6.50 9.96 -3.81
N GLU A 45 -7.01 10.11 -2.62
CA GLU A 45 -6.93 11.36 -1.87
C GLU A 45 -6.16 11.13 -0.59
N VAL A 46 -5.69 12.22 0.02
CA VAL A 46 -4.87 12.14 1.23
C VAL A 46 -5.56 11.34 2.33
N ALA A 47 -6.82 11.62 2.57
CA ALA A 47 -7.56 10.92 3.61
C ALA A 47 -7.71 9.43 3.30
N GLU A 48 -7.88 9.10 2.02
CA GLU A 48 -7.96 7.70 1.60
C GLU A 48 -6.63 6.99 1.78
N TYR A 49 -5.54 7.69 1.48
CA TYR A 49 -4.21 7.12 1.63
C TYR A 49 -3.95 6.75 3.09
N SER A 50 -4.23 7.67 4.01
CA SER A 50 -4.03 7.43 5.44
C SER A 50 -4.87 6.25 5.92
N ALA A 51 -6.13 6.22 5.49
CA ALA A 51 -7.03 5.14 5.87
C ALA A 51 -6.56 3.80 5.29
N ALA A 52 -6.04 3.82 4.05
CA ALA A 52 -5.57 2.60 3.41
C ALA A 52 -4.33 2.04 4.10
N VAL A 53 -3.40 2.92 4.47
CA VAL A 53 -2.21 2.49 5.21
C VAL A 53 -2.61 1.87 6.54
N LYS A 54 -3.49 2.54 7.27
CA LYS A 54 -3.95 2.01 8.54
C LYS A 54 -4.64 0.65 8.37
N ALA A 55 -5.49 0.54 7.35
CA ALA A 55 -6.19 -0.71 7.11
C ALA A 55 -5.23 -1.84 6.75
N ALA A 56 -4.21 -1.56 5.93
CA ALA A 56 -3.23 -2.57 5.56
C ALA A 56 -2.47 -3.07 6.78
N ILE A 57 -2.12 -2.17 7.68
CA ILE A 57 -1.43 -2.53 8.91
C ILE A 57 -2.36 -3.31 9.85
N ASP A 58 -3.57 -2.82 10.03
CA ASP A 58 -4.54 -3.46 10.94
C ASP A 58 -4.90 -4.86 10.47
N ARG A 59 -4.91 -5.09 9.16
CA ARG A 59 -5.22 -6.41 8.60
C ARG A 59 -4.01 -7.34 8.61
N GLY A 60 -2.85 -6.83 9.02
CA GLY A 60 -1.65 -7.64 9.11
C GLY A 60 -0.92 -7.84 7.80
N TYR A 61 -1.20 -7.04 6.78
CA TYR A 61 -0.57 -7.19 5.47
C TYR A 61 0.73 -6.39 5.36
N MET A 62 0.87 -5.34 6.13
CA MET A 62 2.04 -4.48 6.07
C MET A 62 2.45 -4.03 7.46
N THR A 63 3.71 -3.63 7.59
CA THR A 63 4.21 -3.01 8.82
C THR A 63 4.86 -1.68 8.48
N MET A 64 4.80 -0.76 9.41
CA MET A 64 5.40 0.55 9.26
C MET A 64 6.73 0.58 10.01
N HIS A 65 7.77 1.06 9.34
CA HIS A 65 9.06 1.28 9.99
C HIS A 65 8.87 2.34 11.10
N PRO A 66 9.56 2.21 12.23
CA PRO A 66 9.38 3.18 13.32
C PRO A 66 9.62 4.63 12.93
N SER A 67 10.44 4.88 11.91
CA SER A 67 10.67 6.25 11.43
C SER A 67 9.46 6.85 10.75
N GLY A 68 8.49 6.02 10.34
CA GLY A 68 7.34 6.47 9.58
C GLY A 68 7.60 6.67 8.10
N GLY A 69 8.80 6.33 7.63
CA GLY A 69 9.19 6.59 6.24
C GLY A 69 9.11 5.41 5.30
N TYR A 70 8.83 4.22 5.82
CA TYR A 70 8.85 3.00 5.01
C TYR A 70 7.77 2.04 5.44
N LEU A 71 7.23 1.33 4.45
CA LEU A 71 6.32 0.20 4.68
C LEU A 71 6.99 -1.07 4.17
N SER A 72 6.66 -2.18 4.80
CA SER A 72 7.13 -3.50 4.36
C SER A 72 5.96 -4.46 4.36
N PHE A 73 5.97 -5.41 3.42
CA PHE A 73 4.97 -6.47 3.43
C PHE A 73 5.29 -7.46 4.55
N THR A 74 4.25 -7.94 5.21
CA THR A 74 4.36 -9.11 6.07
C THR A 74 4.28 -10.35 5.19
N GLN A 75 4.47 -11.52 5.78
CA GLN A 75 4.28 -12.76 5.03
C GLN A 75 2.85 -12.85 4.50
N ALA A 76 1.86 -12.50 5.33
CA ALA A 76 0.47 -12.53 4.90
C ALA A 76 0.23 -11.58 3.73
N GLY A 77 0.85 -10.39 3.77
CA GLY A 77 0.72 -9.44 2.67
C GLY A 77 1.38 -9.94 1.40
N ALA A 78 2.57 -10.51 1.52
CA ALA A 78 3.28 -11.07 0.36
C ALA A 78 2.48 -12.21 -0.27
N ASP A 79 1.81 -13.00 0.55
CA ASP A 79 1.03 -14.14 0.06
C ASP A 79 -0.15 -13.70 -0.81
N LEU A 80 -0.62 -12.48 -0.67
CA LEU A 80 -1.71 -11.98 -1.51
C LEU A 80 -1.32 -11.94 -2.98
N PHE A 81 -0.03 -11.84 -3.27
CA PHE A 81 0.48 -11.70 -4.63
C PHE A 81 1.33 -12.90 -5.07
N ALA A 82 1.34 -13.93 -4.26
CA ALA A 82 2.14 -15.11 -4.57
C ALA A 82 1.52 -15.95 -5.70
#